data_49a77abab498e4f1a7e21fad7ac8465d
#
_entry.id   49a77abab498e4f1a7e21fad7ac8465d
#
_cell.length_a   1.000
_cell.length_b   1.000
_cell.length_c   1.000
_cell.angle_alpha   90.00
_cell.angle_beta   90.00
_cell.angle_gamma   90.00
#
_symmetry.space_group_name_H-M   'P 1'
#
loop_
_entity.id
_entity.type
_entity.pdbx_description
1 polymer ?
#
loop_
_entity_poly.entity_id
_entity_poly.type
_entity_poly.pdbx_seq_one_letter_code
_entity_poly.pdbx_strand_id
1 'polypeptide(L)'
;MKKFRFKSLTMRIWTTFTAIILIIICSISIIYLVAFKRINENAKIQDLKVAHDFLLNSDNYNQANRFDGLNNLQGSGHFIFTVNSNNQTLIKEINSKMDPPPNSGNNVPLPKGNDLTTKTWMASFIKSGNTIKEQQYKKTYNNQNYIFIISSMTNTDSSKSYLISYMPNRQNNGLLYTVLIIGAVFIAIGFVTAKVVANYISKPLKKLEDYTVRIAQKDWKTPIDLKNEDEIGRLADSMNRMQRELKRADEEEKMFLQSISHDLKTPVMVIMSHAEAIIDGIFVKSSEENAEIIRDEAIRLKNKITHLLYLNTLDYVLDNNNENININLHDLLLHIINRLEMVNSKIEWDLDIDQVNTSGNMDKIQVSIENILDNGLRYAKEEIRVSMKKEDSFAVIEIYNDGDNIPKEHIDHIFDNFYKDKTGNFGLGLAISKKIIDFYKGEIKAVNREKGVSFIIKYPI
;
A
#
# COMPACT_ATOMS: atom_id res chain seq x y z
N MET A 1 -20.76 -10.06 22.70
CA MET A 1 -20.66 -10.27 21.23
C MET A 1 -19.35 -11.01 20.92
N LYS A 2 -19.41 -12.29 20.49
CA LYS A 2 -18.22 -13.02 20.04
C LYS A 2 -17.68 -12.35 18.78
N LYS A 3 -16.50 -11.70 18.85
CA LYS A 3 -15.78 -11.21 17.67
C LYS A 3 -15.48 -12.39 16.76
N PHE A 4 -16.13 -12.48 15.62
CA PHE A 4 -15.73 -13.38 14.54
C PHE A 4 -14.33 -13.00 14.10
N ARG A 5 -13.30 -13.68 14.62
CA ARG A 5 -11.92 -13.55 14.15
C ARG A 5 -11.75 -14.45 12.93
N PHE A 6 -11.92 -13.90 11.76
CA PHE A 6 -11.51 -14.59 10.53
C PHE A 6 -10.00 -14.76 10.53
N LYS A 7 -9.53 -16.00 10.45
CA LYS A 7 -8.08 -16.34 10.45
C LYS A 7 -7.38 -16.01 9.12
N SER A 8 -8.12 -15.77 8.04
CA SER A 8 -7.59 -15.50 6.70
C SER A 8 -7.97 -14.10 6.21
N LEU A 9 -7.00 -13.34 5.70
CA LEU A 9 -7.19 -12.04 5.06
C LEU A 9 -8.20 -12.15 3.89
N THR A 10 -8.07 -13.19 3.07
CA THR A 10 -8.99 -13.48 1.95
C THR A 10 -10.44 -13.56 2.42
N MET A 11 -10.69 -14.29 3.51
CA MET A 11 -12.04 -14.47 4.05
C MET A 11 -12.58 -13.16 4.64
N ARG A 12 -11.73 -12.35 5.25
CA ARG A 12 -12.11 -11.06 5.79
C ARG A 12 -12.48 -10.07 4.68
N ILE A 13 -11.67 -9.96 3.63
CA ILE A 13 -11.95 -9.12 2.47
C ILE A 13 -13.24 -9.59 1.78
N TRP A 14 -13.35 -10.88 1.49
CA TRP A 14 -14.52 -11.45 0.84
C TRP A 14 -15.82 -11.18 1.63
N THR A 15 -15.85 -11.44 2.93
CA THR A 15 -17.04 -11.21 3.76
C THR A 15 -17.42 -9.74 3.88
N THR A 16 -16.44 -8.84 3.98
CA THR A 16 -16.73 -7.39 4.04
C THR A 16 -17.29 -6.87 2.72
N PHE A 17 -16.71 -7.23 1.58
CA PHE A 17 -17.23 -6.85 0.27
C PHE A 17 -18.62 -7.42 0.02
N THR A 18 -18.83 -8.71 0.32
CA THR A 18 -20.14 -9.36 0.19
C THR A 18 -21.20 -8.66 1.05
N ALA A 19 -20.88 -8.33 2.31
CA ALA A 19 -21.78 -7.61 3.20
C ALA A 19 -22.16 -6.22 2.68
N ILE A 20 -21.18 -5.46 2.18
CA ILE A 20 -21.41 -4.13 1.60
C ILE A 20 -22.31 -4.22 0.37
N ILE A 21 -22.02 -5.12 -0.56
CA ILE A 21 -22.81 -5.34 -1.78
C ILE A 21 -24.25 -5.72 -1.41
N LEU A 22 -24.44 -6.60 -0.44
CA LEU A 22 -25.75 -7.04 0.02
C LEU A 22 -26.55 -5.85 0.61
N ILE A 23 -25.94 -5.03 1.46
CA ILE A 23 -26.58 -3.84 2.03
C ILE A 23 -27.01 -2.87 0.93
N ILE A 24 -26.14 -2.62 -0.06
CA ILE A 24 -26.45 -1.71 -1.17
C ILE A 24 -27.65 -2.23 -1.98
N ILE A 25 -27.61 -3.52 -2.37
CA ILE A 25 -28.69 -4.12 -3.17
C ILE A 25 -30.02 -4.11 -2.40
N CYS A 26 -30.01 -4.49 -1.11
CA CYS A 26 -31.21 -4.46 -0.28
C CYS A 26 -31.76 -3.03 -0.14
N SER A 27 -30.90 -2.04 0.07
CA SER A 27 -31.32 -0.64 0.20
C SER A 27 -31.94 -0.12 -1.09
N ILE A 28 -31.32 -0.36 -2.24
CA ILE A 28 -31.86 0.04 -3.55
C ILE A 28 -33.20 -0.67 -3.82
N SER A 29 -33.30 -1.97 -3.53
CA SER A 29 -34.53 -2.73 -3.72
C SER A 29 -35.69 -2.17 -2.87
N ILE A 30 -35.43 -1.82 -1.60
CA ILE A 30 -36.44 -1.22 -0.72
C ILE A 30 -36.88 0.15 -1.25
N ILE A 31 -35.94 1.02 -1.62
CA ILE A 31 -36.25 2.35 -2.16
C ILE A 31 -37.09 2.22 -3.42
N TYR A 32 -36.69 1.31 -4.32
CA TYR A 32 -37.45 1.08 -5.56
C TYR A 32 -38.87 0.61 -5.29
N LEU A 33 -39.06 -0.36 -4.38
CA LEU A 33 -40.40 -0.87 -4.04
C LEU A 33 -41.28 0.25 -3.45
N VAL A 34 -40.75 1.06 -2.55
CA VAL A 34 -41.49 2.18 -1.94
C VAL A 34 -41.83 3.26 -2.96
N ALA A 35 -40.84 3.66 -3.76
CA ALA A 35 -41.05 4.69 -4.80
C ALA A 35 -42.06 4.21 -5.86
N PHE A 36 -41.91 2.99 -6.34
CA PHE A 36 -42.83 2.44 -7.35
C PHE A 36 -44.25 2.32 -6.82
N LYS A 37 -44.44 1.86 -5.58
CA LYS A 37 -45.76 1.81 -4.95
C LYS A 37 -46.41 3.17 -4.91
N ARG A 38 -45.67 4.23 -4.50
CA ARG A 38 -46.20 5.62 -4.49
C ARG A 38 -46.55 6.13 -5.88
N ILE A 39 -45.64 5.92 -6.85
CA ILE A 39 -45.88 6.38 -8.24
C ILE A 39 -47.14 5.71 -8.81
N ASN A 40 -47.27 4.40 -8.67
CA ASN A 40 -48.41 3.65 -9.18
C ASN A 40 -49.71 4.02 -8.48
N GLU A 41 -49.72 4.23 -7.16
CA GLU A 41 -50.88 4.72 -6.43
C GLU A 41 -51.28 6.12 -6.89
N ASN A 42 -50.32 7.05 -7.04
CA ASN A 42 -50.59 8.41 -7.50
C ASN A 42 -51.12 8.45 -8.95
N ALA A 43 -50.55 7.63 -9.83
CA ALA A 43 -51.06 7.50 -11.21
C ALA A 43 -52.51 7.03 -11.22
N LYS A 44 -52.87 5.98 -10.46
CA LYS A 44 -54.22 5.49 -10.35
C LYS A 44 -55.22 6.55 -9.82
N ILE A 45 -54.77 7.34 -8.82
CA ILE A 45 -55.58 8.43 -8.28
C ILE A 45 -55.82 9.52 -9.34
N GLN A 46 -54.76 9.89 -10.05
CA GLN A 46 -54.84 10.90 -11.09
C GLN A 46 -55.80 10.47 -12.24
N ASP A 47 -55.67 9.23 -12.69
CA ASP A 47 -56.52 8.65 -13.71
C ASP A 47 -57.99 8.62 -13.24
N LEU A 48 -58.26 8.16 -12.00
CA LEU A 48 -59.61 8.14 -11.43
C LEU A 48 -60.19 9.57 -11.32
N LYS A 49 -59.33 10.55 -10.94
CA LYS A 49 -59.74 11.96 -10.83
C LYS A 49 -60.13 12.55 -12.19
N VAL A 50 -59.32 12.33 -13.22
CA VAL A 50 -59.62 12.80 -14.60
C VAL A 50 -60.96 12.24 -15.08
N ALA A 51 -61.20 10.94 -14.84
CA ALA A 51 -62.46 10.31 -15.20
C ALA A 51 -63.66 10.87 -14.37
N HIS A 52 -63.46 11.11 -13.08
CA HIS A 52 -64.47 11.71 -12.19
C HIS A 52 -64.82 13.10 -12.60
N ASP A 53 -63.87 14.00 -12.88
CA ASP A 53 -64.07 15.39 -13.30
C ASP A 53 -64.74 15.47 -14.66
N PHE A 54 -64.38 14.56 -15.59
CA PHE A 54 -65.08 14.47 -16.88
C PHE A 54 -66.54 14.13 -16.71
N LEU A 55 -66.91 13.15 -15.87
CA LEU A 55 -68.28 12.75 -15.59
C LEU A 55 -69.03 13.83 -14.83
N LEU A 56 -68.38 14.57 -13.96
CA LEU A 56 -69.04 15.66 -13.20
C LEU A 56 -69.43 16.82 -14.06
N ASN A 57 -68.64 17.14 -15.13
CA ASN A 57 -68.88 18.29 -16.02
C ASN A 57 -69.64 17.93 -17.28
N SER A 58 -70.05 16.67 -17.49
CA SER A 58 -70.79 16.27 -18.68
C SER A 58 -72.30 16.30 -18.42
N ASP A 59 -73.04 17.13 -19.17
CA ASP A 59 -74.54 17.22 -19.09
C ASP A 59 -75.21 15.94 -19.59
N ASN A 60 -74.55 15.05 -20.26
CA ASN A 60 -75.13 13.89 -20.88
C ASN A 60 -74.33 12.60 -20.55
N TYR A 61 -74.66 11.91 -19.45
CA TYR A 61 -74.02 10.71 -18.95
C TYR A 61 -74.00 9.51 -19.93
N ASN A 62 -74.86 9.56 -21.01
CA ASN A 62 -74.86 8.54 -22.06
C ASN A 62 -73.67 8.68 -23.03
N GLN A 63 -72.94 9.79 -23.00
CA GLN A 63 -71.71 9.98 -23.81
C GLN A 63 -70.43 9.51 -23.10
N ALA A 64 -70.48 9.03 -21.87
CA ALA A 64 -69.33 8.49 -21.13
C ALA A 64 -68.60 7.37 -21.89
N ASN A 65 -69.30 6.67 -22.80
CA ASN A 65 -68.73 5.63 -23.66
C ASN A 65 -67.76 6.15 -24.75
N ARG A 66 -67.57 7.46 -24.93
CA ARG A 66 -66.72 8.07 -25.96
C ARG A 66 -65.40 8.65 -25.39
N PHE A 67 -65.16 8.54 -24.10
CA PHE A 67 -63.99 9.10 -23.51
C PHE A 67 -62.88 8.01 -23.43
N ASP A 68 -61.84 8.08 -24.30
CA ASP A 68 -60.75 7.13 -24.37
C ASP A 68 -59.99 6.98 -23.05
N GLY A 69 -59.99 8.02 -22.19
CA GLY A 69 -59.40 7.97 -20.84
C GLY A 69 -60.08 6.99 -19.88
N LEU A 70 -61.37 6.65 -20.10
CA LEU A 70 -62.10 5.66 -19.31
C LEU A 70 -61.71 4.22 -19.66
N ASN A 71 -61.22 4.00 -20.90
CA ASN A 71 -60.80 2.68 -21.38
C ASN A 71 -59.51 2.17 -20.69
N ASN A 72 -58.70 3.07 -20.14
CA ASN A 72 -57.48 2.71 -19.43
C ASN A 72 -57.69 2.39 -17.95
N LEU A 73 -58.87 2.63 -17.40
CA LEU A 73 -59.21 2.42 -15.99
C LEU A 73 -59.82 1.02 -15.76
N GLN A 74 -59.05 -0.04 -16.01
CA GLN A 74 -59.51 -1.41 -15.74
C GLN A 74 -60.00 -1.59 -14.29
N GLY A 75 -61.29 -1.85 -14.14
CA GLY A 75 -61.92 -2.14 -12.87
C GLY A 75 -62.38 -0.90 -12.09
N SER A 76 -62.39 0.32 -12.69
CA SER A 76 -63.07 1.47 -12.09
C SER A 76 -64.58 1.36 -12.28
N GLY A 77 -65.30 1.89 -11.32
CA GLY A 77 -66.77 2.01 -11.38
C GLY A 77 -67.19 3.43 -11.01
N HIS A 78 -68.30 3.86 -11.62
CA HIS A 78 -68.90 5.18 -11.38
C HIS A 78 -70.35 5.04 -11.11
N PHE A 79 -70.93 5.72 -10.11
CA PHE A 79 -72.33 5.72 -9.81
C PHE A 79 -72.76 7.04 -9.21
N ILE A 80 -74.05 7.37 -9.41
CA ILE A 80 -74.71 8.53 -8.80
C ILE A 80 -75.48 8.02 -7.62
N PHE A 81 -75.27 8.63 -6.47
CA PHE A 81 -76.00 8.41 -5.23
C PHE A 81 -76.93 9.62 -5.01
N THR A 82 -78.24 9.42 -5.05
CA THR A 82 -79.24 10.48 -4.87
C THR A 82 -80.04 10.27 -3.59
N VAL A 83 -80.21 11.33 -2.81
CA VAL A 83 -81.04 11.35 -1.61
C VAL A 83 -82.23 12.30 -1.87
N ASN A 84 -83.41 11.76 -1.93
CA ASN A 84 -84.64 12.54 -2.11
C ASN A 84 -85.10 13.22 -0.81
N SER A 85 -85.97 14.22 -0.88
CA SER A 85 -86.51 14.93 0.27
C SER A 85 -87.18 14.06 1.29
N ASN A 86 -87.59 12.82 0.93
CA ASN A 86 -88.17 11.79 1.82
C ASN A 86 -87.16 10.81 2.39
N ASN A 87 -85.90 11.15 2.35
CA ASN A 87 -84.74 10.27 2.82
C ASN A 87 -84.65 8.90 2.08
N GLN A 88 -85.29 8.76 0.93
CA GLN A 88 -85.11 7.61 0.05
C GLN A 88 -83.85 7.76 -0.75
N THR A 89 -83.06 6.69 -0.74
CA THR A 89 -81.75 6.66 -1.45
C THR A 89 -81.84 5.90 -2.76
N LEU A 90 -81.37 6.47 -3.83
CA LEU A 90 -81.31 5.84 -5.15
C LEU A 90 -79.88 5.76 -5.64
N ILE A 91 -79.43 4.59 -6.11
CA ILE A 91 -78.11 4.37 -6.70
C ILE A 91 -78.31 4.14 -8.21
N LYS A 92 -77.83 5.04 -9.04
CA LYS A 92 -77.79 4.88 -10.49
C LYS A 92 -76.42 4.69 -11.01
N GLU A 93 -76.14 3.49 -11.59
CA GLU A 93 -74.86 3.19 -12.21
C GLU A 93 -74.71 3.97 -13.51
N ILE A 94 -73.46 4.47 -13.72
CA ILE A 94 -73.01 5.00 -15.00
C ILE A 94 -72.28 3.82 -15.67
N ASN A 95 -72.96 3.11 -16.59
CA ASN A 95 -72.43 1.96 -17.27
C ASN A 95 -71.28 2.38 -18.19
N SER A 96 -70.05 2.09 -17.74
CA SER A 96 -68.92 1.88 -18.64
C SER A 96 -69.01 0.43 -19.15
N LYS A 97 -69.60 0.19 -20.36
CA LYS A 97 -69.42 -1.09 -21.03
C LYS A 97 -67.91 -1.21 -21.38
N MET A 98 -67.14 -1.90 -20.56
CA MET A 98 -65.86 -2.43 -20.95
C MET A 98 -66.03 -3.89 -21.28
N ASP A 99 -66.11 -4.20 -22.57
CA ASP A 99 -65.77 -5.55 -23.05
C ASP A 99 -64.27 -5.73 -22.86
N PRO A 100 -63.79 -6.83 -22.27
CA PRO A 100 -62.37 -7.10 -22.16
C PRO A 100 -61.77 -7.19 -23.57
N PRO A 101 -60.51 -6.68 -23.78
CA PRO A 101 -59.87 -6.76 -25.08
C PRO A 101 -59.77 -8.25 -25.51
N PRO A 102 -59.96 -8.57 -26.82
CA PRO A 102 -60.15 -9.95 -27.29
C PRO A 102 -58.95 -10.90 -27.14
N ASN A 103 -57.87 -10.51 -26.49
CA ASN A 103 -56.66 -11.30 -26.36
C ASN A 103 -56.03 -11.39 -24.97
N SER A 104 -56.70 -11.07 -23.90
CA SER A 104 -56.20 -11.38 -22.56
C SER A 104 -56.65 -12.79 -22.17
N GLY A 105 -55.83 -13.78 -22.46
CA GLY A 105 -56.04 -15.20 -22.15
C GLY A 105 -56.02 -15.57 -20.65
N ASN A 106 -56.38 -14.67 -19.80
CA ASN A 106 -56.64 -14.95 -18.39
C ASN A 106 -58.04 -14.42 -18.08
N ASN A 107 -58.96 -15.32 -17.70
CA ASN A 107 -60.20 -15.04 -17.03
C ASN A 107 -59.95 -14.14 -15.81
N VAL A 108 -59.87 -12.83 -16.02
CA VAL A 108 -59.87 -11.87 -14.92
C VAL A 108 -61.34 -11.78 -14.48
N PRO A 109 -61.68 -12.37 -13.31
CA PRO A 109 -63.06 -12.21 -12.83
C PRO A 109 -63.33 -10.72 -12.68
N LEU A 110 -64.38 -10.23 -13.31
CA LEU A 110 -64.91 -8.91 -13.04
C LEU A 110 -64.94 -8.71 -11.53
N PRO A 111 -64.52 -7.56 -11.02
CA PRO A 111 -64.49 -7.33 -9.58
C PRO A 111 -65.85 -7.61 -9.00
N LYS A 112 -65.95 -8.52 -8.06
CA LYS A 112 -67.17 -8.77 -7.25
C LYS A 112 -67.65 -7.51 -6.47
N GLY A 113 -67.16 -6.34 -6.86
CA GLY A 113 -67.47 -5.01 -6.31
C GLY A 113 -68.68 -4.34 -6.93
N ASN A 114 -69.43 -5.03 -7.78
CA ASN A 114 -70.75 -4.58 -8.24
C ASN A 114 -71.88 -4.88 -7.23
N ASP A 115 -71.47 -5.26 -6.02
CA ASP A 115 -72.44 -5.51 -4.98
C ASP A 115 -72.96 -4.19 -4.42
N LEU A 116 -74.27 -4.07 -4.34
CA LEU A 116 -75.00 -2.93 -3.76
C LEU A 116 -74.47 -2.55 -2.38
N THR A 117 -73.96 -3.54 -1.63
CA THR A 117 -73.40 -3.35 -0.30
C THR A 117 -72.13 -2.52 -0.31
N THR A 118 -71.23 -2.74 -1.29
CA THR A 118 -69.95 -1.94 -1.46
C THR A 118 -70.26 -0.50 -1.82
N LYS A 119 -71.26 -0.26 -2.73
CA LYS A 119 -71.67 1.09 -3.14
C LYS A 119 -72.33 1.84 -2.00
N THR A 120 -73.20 1.17 -1.23
CA THR A 120 -73.82 1.73 -0.03
C THR A 120 -72.79 2.06 1.05
N TRP A 121 -71.80 1.22 1.21
CA TRP A 121 -70.67 1.49 2.13
C TRP A 121 -69.89 2.73 1.69
N MET A 122 -69.57 2.90 0.41
CA MET A 122 -68.89 4.12 -0.08
C MET A 122 -69.78 5.35 0.12
N ALA A 123 -71.09 5.25 -0.12
CA ALA A 123 -72.01 6.33 0.11
C ALA A 123 -72.17 6.72 1.60
N SER A 124 -71.89 5.81 2.54
CA SER A 124 -71.99 6.14 3.97
C SER A 124 -70.93 7.16 4.44
N PHE A 125 -69.91 7.44 3.62
CA PHE A 125 -68.96 8.52 3.87
C PHE A 125 -69.52 9.93 3.54
N ILE A 126 -70.71 10.03 2.92
CA ILE A 126 -71.41 11.29 2.68
C ILE A 126 -72.00 11.72 4.03
N LYS A 127 -71.41 12.76 4.65
CA LYS A 127 -71.97 13.35 5.88
C LYS A 127 -73.18 14.22 5.55
N SER A 128 -74.31 13.95 6.23
CA SER A 128 -75.52 14.78 6.07
C SER A 128 -75.22 16.23 6.41
N GLY A 129 -75.43 17.11 5.45
CA GLY A 129 -75.44 18.57 5.64
C GLY A 129 -74.33 19.40 5.01
N ASN A 130 -73.24 18.79 4.55
CA ASN A 130 -72.10 19.53 3.93
C ASN A 130 -72.11 19.38 2.39
N THR A 131 -71.98 20.50 1.67
CA THR A 131 -71.66 20.52 0.25
C THR A 131 -70.20 20.00 0.11
N ILE A 132 -70.05 18.79 -0.36
CA ILE A 132 -68.76 18.18 -0.59
C ILE A 132 -68.29 18.64 -1.97
N LYS A 133 -67.31 19.59 -2.04
CA LYS A 133 -66.76 20.00 -3.33
C LYS A 133 -66.03 18.81 -4.01
N GLU A 134 -65.13 18.14 -3.33
CA GLU A 134 -64.46 16.95 -3.80
C GLU A 134 -63.76 16.34 -2.56
N GLN A 135 -63.97 15.04 -2.28
CA GLN A 135 -63.23 14.36 -1.23
C GLN A 135 -62.72 12.98 -1.71
N GLN A 136 -61.44 12.75 -1.52
CA GLN A 136 -60.78 11.49 -1.86
C GLN A 136 -60.66 10.62 -0.64
N TYR A 137 -60.95 9.33 -0.78
CA TYR A 137 -60.87 8.32 0.27
C TYR A 137 -60.04 7.15 -0.17
N LYS A 138 -59.22 6.63 0.79
CA LYS A 138 -58.52 5.33 0.71
C LYS A 138 -58.98 4.50 1.89
N LYS A 139 -59.79 3.48 1.64
CA LYS A 139 -60.38 2.66 2.70
C LYS A 139 -60.46 1.19 2.29
N THR A 140 -60.45 0.30 3.30
CA THR A 140 -60.57 -1.13 3.10
C THR A 140 -61.95 -1.59 3.44
N TYR A 141 -62.56 -2.42 2.57
CA TYR A 141 -63.83 -3.08 2.77
C TYR A 141 -63.72 -4.55 2.30
N ASN A 142 -64.23 -5.46 3.06
CA ASN A 142 -64.15 -6.91 2.78
C ASN A 142 -62.78 -7.38 2.31
N ASN A 143 -61.74 -6.96 3.04
CA ASN A 143 -60.32 -7.30 2.77
C ASN A 143 -59.75 -6.77 1.44
N GLN A 144 -60.46 -5.83 0.80
CA GLN A 144 -60.04 -5.21 -0.42
C GLN A 144 -59.91 -3.68 -0.22
N ASN A 145 -58.76 -3.14 -0.67
CA ASN A 145 -58.51 -1.70 -0.61
C ASN A 145 -59.18 -1.02 -1.77
N TYR A 146 -59.87 0.07 -1.49
CA TYR A 146 -60.55 0.92 -2.48
C TYR A 146 -59.99 2.34 -2.40
N ILE A 147 -59.89 2.96 -3.56
CA ILE A 147 -59.69 4.40 -3.74
C ILE A 147 -60.99 4.90 -4.34
N PHE A 148 -61.60 5.91 -3.75
CA PHE A 148 -62.83 6.50 -4.29
C PHE A 148 -62.87 8.01 -4.05
N ILE A 149 -63.54 8.70 -4.96
CA ILE A 149 -63.74 10.17 -4.98
C ILE A 149 -65.24 10.42 -4.90
N ILE A 150 -65.65 11.33 -4.04
CA ILE A 150 -67.08 11.77 -3.88
C ILE A 150 -67.14 13.27 -4.15
N SER A 151 -68.03 13.66 -5.05
CA SER A 151 -68.33 15.08 -5.33
C SER A 151 -69.87 15.32 -5.38
N SER A 152 -70.28 16.47 -4.86
CA SER A 152 -71.69 16.90 -5.00
C SER A 152 -72.01 17.39 -6.41
N MET A 153 -73.17 16.99 -6.96
CA MET A 153 -73.69 17.46 -8.24
C MET A 153 -74.69 18.55 -8.00
N THR A 154 -74.72 19.54 -8.88
CA THR A 154 -75.73 20.60 -8.87
C THR A 154 -77.02 20.07 -9.48
N ASN A 155 -78.06 19.94 -8.69
CA ASN A 155 -79.39 19.55 -9.16
C ASN A 155 -80.36 20.73 -9.13
N THR A 156 -81.25 20.76 -10.11
CA THR A 156 -82.33 21.74 -10.24
C THR A 156 -83.55 21.43 -9.38
N ASP A 157 -83.61 20.21 -8.81
CA ASP A 157 -84.69 19.76 -7.94
C ASP A 157 -84.22 19.59 -6.49
N SER A 158 -85.14 19.55 -5.52
CA SER A 158 -84.92 19.47 -4.09
C SER A 158 -84.17 18.18 -3.63
N SER A 159 -83.58 17.44 -4.54
CA SER A 159 -82.80 16.23 -4.29
C SER A 159 -81.30 16.50 -4.28
N LYS A 160 -80.52 15.92 -3.33
CA LYS A 160 -79.05 15.99 -3.30
C LYS A 160 -78.47 14.77 -4.00
N SER A 161 -77.70 15.03 -5.08
CA SER A 161 -77.03 13.97 -5.82
C SER A 161 -75.51 14.08 -5.67
N TYR A 162 -74.86 12.93 -5.60
CA TYR A 162 -73.38 12.80 -5.44
C TYR A 162 -72.85 11.84 -6.48
N LEU A 163 -71.84 12.25 -7.20
CA LEU A 163 -71.06 11.34 -8.07
C LEU A 163 -70.01 10.65 -7.20
N ILE A 164 -69.90 9.30 -7.29
CA ILE A 164 -68.93 8.47 -6.65
C ILE A 164 -68.21 7.70 -7.73
N SER A 165 -66.90 7.94 -7.85
CA SER A 165 -66.01 7.19 -8.72
C SER A 165 -65.07 6.35 -7.86
N TYR A 166 -64.94 5.08 -8.13
CA TYR A 166 -64.12 4.18 -7.32
C TYR A 166 -63.30 3.20 -8.15
N MET A 167 -62.19 2.74 -7.59
CA MET A 167 -61.40 1.62 -8.13
C MET A 167 -60.80 0.76 -7.02
N PRO A 168 -60.71 -0.55 -7.24
CA PRO A 168 -60.03 -1.44 -6.32
C PRO A 168 -58.51 -1.21 -6.45
N ASN A 169 -57.86 -0.96 -5.32
CA ASN A 169 -56.40 -0.85 -5.28
C ASN A 169 -55.78 -2.23 -5.13
N ARG A 170 -55.78 -3.03 -6.20
CA ARG A 170 -55.14 -4.35 -6.22
C ARG A 170 -53.62 -4.19 -6.18
N GLN A 171 -52.98 -4.85 -5.27
CA GLN A 171 -51.52 -4.96 -5.25
C GLN A 171 -51.09 -5.94 -6.35
N ASN A 172 -50.33 -5.47 -7.32
CA ASN A 172 -49.77 -6.34 -8.34
C ASN A 172 -48.46 -6.97 -7.75
N ASN A 173 -48.51 -8.20 -7.27
CA ASN A 173 -47.39 -8.92 -6.72
C ASN A 173 -46.32 -9.32 -7.78
N GLY A 174 -46.67 -9.25 -9.06
CA GLY A 174 -45.75 -9.57 -10.14
C GLY A 174 -44.48 -8.72 -10.11
N LEU A 175 -44.61 -7.44 -9.81
CA LEU A 175 -43.49 -6.51 -9.68
C LEU A 175 -42.59 -6.84 -8.46
N LEU A 176 -43.20 -7.29 -7.39
CA LEU A 176 -42.42 -7.73 -6.21
C LEU A 176 -41.55 -8.95 -6.57
N TYR A 177 -42.09 -9.91 -7.31
CA TYR A 177 -41.31 -11.08 -7.77
C TYR A 177 -40.22 -10.67 -8.75
N THR A 178 -40.45 -9.73 -9.68
CA THR A 178 -39.41 -9.27 -10.61
C THR A 178 -38.28 -8.59 -9.86
N VAL A 179 -38.56 -7.73 -8.87
CA VAL A 179 -37.53 -7.08 -8.04
C VAL A 179 -36.72 -8.12 -7.23
N LEU A 180 -37.39 -9.12 -6.65
CA LEU A 180 -36.73 -10.18 -5.90
C LEU A 180 -35.81 -11.03 -6.79
N ILE A 181 -36.25 -11.39 -8.01
CA ILE A 181 -35.45 -12.15 -8.96
C ILE A 181 -34.21 -11.35 -9.40
N ILE A 182 -34.40 -10.11 -9.81
CA ILE A 182 -33.30 -9.21 -10.20
C ILE A 182 -32.33 -9.03 -9.03
N GLY A 183 -32.83 -8.78 -7.82
CA GLY A 183 -32.02 -8.67 -6.61
C GLY A 183 -31.18 -9.92 -6.34
N ALA A 184 -31.78 -11.11 -6.48
CA ALA A 184 -31.07 -12.39 -6.31
C ALA A 184 -29.95 -12.59 -7.33
N VAL A 185 -30.16 -12.20 -8.60
CA VAL A 185 -29.14 -12.24 -9.65
C VAL A 185 -27.97 -11.31 -9.30
N PHE A 186 -28.24 -10.07 -8.90
CA PHE A 186 -27.20 -9.12 -8.50
C PHE A 186 -26.41 -9.59 -7.27
N ILE A 187 -27.08 -10.20 -6.28
CA ILE A 187 -26.43 -10.80 -5.11
C ILE A 187 -25.48 -11.93 -5.55
N ALA A 188 -25.91 -12.79 -6.45
CA ALA A 188 -25.07 -13.89 -6.97
C ALA A 188 -23.82 -13.34 -7.71
N ILE A 189 -23.99 -12.35 -8.58
CA ILE A 189 -22.88 -11.66 -9.26
C ILE A 189 -21.94 -11.03 -8.24
N GLY A 190 -22.49 -10.29 -7.25
CA GLY A 190 -21.71 -9.65 -6.21
C GLY A 190 -20.90 -10.64 -5.37
N PHE A 191 -21.45 -11.80 -5.08
CA PHE A 191 -20.76 -12.88 -4.36
C PHE A 191 -19.57 -13.43 -5.14
N VAL A 192 -19.71 -13.63 -6.45
CA VAL A 192 -18.64 -14.11 -7.34
C VAL A 192 -17.55 -13.03 -7.46
N THR A 193 -17.92 -11.79 -7.74
CA THR A 193 -16.95 -10.68 -7.88
C THR A 193 -16.17 -10.44 -6.59
N ALA A 194 -16.82 -10.48 -5.43
CA ALA A 194 -16.16 -10.36 -4.14
C ALA A 194 -15.11 -11.47 -3.92
N LYS A 195 -15.40 -12.71 -4.35
CA LYS A 195 -14.46 -13.83 -4.27
C LYS A 195 -13.26 -13.64 -5.20
N VAL A 196 -13.48 -13.15 -6.42
CA VAL A 196 -12.41 -12.87 -7.38
C VAL A 196 -11.47 -11.79 -6.84
N VAL A 197 -12.02 -10.65 -6.40
CA VAL A 197 -11.24 -9.54 -5.83
C VAL A 197 -10.46 -9.98 -4.58
N ALA A 198 -11.09 -10.72 -3.67
CA ALA A 198 -10.42 -11.24 -2.48
C ALA A 198 -9.22 -12.13 -2.83
N ASN A 199 -9.35 -12.98 -3.84
CA ASN A 199 -8.24 -13.82 -4.31
C ASN A 199 -7.15 -13.02 -5.03
N TYR A 200 -7.54 -12.01 -5.83
CA TYR A 200 -6.61 -11.18 -6.58
C TYR A 200 -5.68 -10.37 -5.65
N ILE A 201 -6.19 -9.92 -4.53
CA ILE A 201 -5.39 -9.14 -3.55
C ILE A 201 -4.69 -10.07 -2.55
N SER A 202 -5.40 -11.04 -1.97
CA SER A 202 -4.86 -11.83 -0.85
C SER A 202 -3.78 -12.82 -1.23
N LYS A 203 -3.89 -13.45 -2.41
CA LYS A 203 -2.89 -14.46 -2.84
C LYS A 203 -1.49 -13.87 -3.03
N PRO A 204 -1.32 -12.74 -3.76
CA PRO A 204 -0.03 -12.09 -3.87
C PRO A 204 0.52 -11.64 -2.50
N LEU A 205 -0.32 -11.03 -1.67
CA LEU A 205 0.10 -10.58 -0.32
C LEU A 205 0.59 -11.74 0.55
N LYS A 206 -0.07 -12.89 0.49
CA LYS A 206 0.39 -14.08 1.20
C LYS A 206 1.74 -14.59 0.68
N LYS A 207 1.98 -14.56 -0.64
CA LYS A 207 3.28 -14.90 -1.20
C LYS A 207 4.38 -13.95 -0.73
N LEU A 208 4.06 -12.63 -0.61
CA LEU A 208 4.99 -11.64 -0.07
C LEU A 208 5.28 -11.89 1.42
N GLU A 209 4.26 -12.25 2.22
CA GLU A 209 4.42 -12.65 3.63
C GLU A 209 5.38 -13.85 3.75
N ASP A 210 5.09 -14.94 3.01
CA ASP A 210 5.93 -16.15 3.00
C ASP A 210 7.36 -15.83 2.54
N TYR A 211 7.52 -14.92 1.58
CA TYR A 211 8.83 -14.47 1.10
C TYR A 211 9.59 -13.68 2.16
N THR A 212 8.92 -12.81 2.90
CA THR A 212 9.53 -12.07 4.02
C THR A 212 10.06 -13.02 5.10
N VAL A 213 9.29 -14.06 5.43
CA VAL A 213 9.73 -15.10 6.39
C VAL A 213 10.96 -15.82 5.88
N ARG A 214 11.03 -16.14 4.59
CA ARG A 214 12.23 -16.77 3.99
C ARG A 214 13.45 -15.86 4.04
N ILE A 215 13.30 -14.56 3.74
CA ILE A 215 14.36 -13.57 3.88
C ILE A 215 14.90 -13.56 5.32
N ALA A 216 13.99 -13.52 6.31
CA ALA A 216 14.37 -13.51 7.73
C ALA A 216 15.13 -14.80 8.15
N GLN A 217 14.90 -15.91 7.47
CA GLN A 217 15.62 -17.19 7.67
C GLN A 217 16.91 -17.30 6.84
N LYS A 218 17.32 -16.22 6.16
CA LYS A 218 18.47 -16.18 5.25
C LYS A 218 18.36 -17.22 4.10
N ASP A 219 17.12 -17.57 3.67
CA ASP A 219 16.89 -18.40 2.50
C ASP A 219 16.83 -17.53 1.23
N TRP A 220 17.97 -17.39 0.59
CA TRP A 220 18.20 -16.54 -0.57
C TRP A 220 17.91 -17.22 -1.92
N LYS A 221 17.39 -18.47 -1.92
CA LYS A 221 17.42 -19.33 -3.13
C LYS A 221 16.61 -18.81 -4.32
N THR A 222 15.44 -18.27 -4.07
CA THR A 222 14.54 -17.86 -5.17
C THR A 222 13.91 -16.48 -4.90
N PRO A 223 14.07 -15.52 -5.81
CA PRO A 223 13.32 -14.27 -5.74
C PRO A 223 11.83 -14.53 -5.92
N ILE A 224 11.00 -13.61 -5.47
CA ILE A 224 9.57 -13.67 -5.70
C ILE A 224 9.25 -13.21 -7.12
N ASP A 225 8.51 -14.02 -7.87
CA ASP A 225 7.97 -13.66 -9.19
C ASP A 225 6.46 -13.44 -9.08
N LEU A 226 6.06 -12.17 -9.13
CA LEU A 226 4.67 -11.73 -9.23
C LEU A 226 4.51 -10.96 -10.53
N LYS A 227 3.69 -11.52 -11.44
CA LYS A 227 3.38 -10.90 -12.74
C LYS A 227 2.38 -9.75 -12.65
N ASN A 228 2.36 -9.03 -11.53
CA ASN A 228 1.49 -7.89 -11.29
C ASN A 228 2.21 -6.62 -11.75
N GLU A 229 1.54 -5.79 -12.56
CA GLU A 229 2.05 -4.47 -12.99
C GLU A 229 1.56 -3.33 -12.08
N ASP A 230 0.89 -3.66 -10.97
CA ASP A 230 0.31 -2.76 -9.98
C ASP A 230 1.27 -2.46 -8.80
N GLU A 231 0.75 -1.85 -7.72
CA GLU A 231 1.48 -1.56 -6.49
C GLU A 231 2.08 -2.82 -5.84
N ILE A 232 1.41 -3.96 -6.00
CA ILE A 232 1.86 -5.24 -5.44
C ILE A 232 3.07 -5.75 -6.20
N GLY A 233 3.10 -5.58 -7.52
CA GLY A 233 4.26 -5.90 -8.35
C GLY A 233 5.47 -5.02 -8.00
N ARG A 234 5.27 -3.70 -7.89
CA ARG A 234 6.34 -2.78 -7.45
C ARG A 234 6.89 -3.10 -6.06
N LEU A 235 6.02 -3.55 -5.14
CA LEU A 235 6.44 -4.01 -3.82
C LEU A 235 7.30 -5.28 -3.92
N ALA A 236 6.90 -6.24 -4.76
CA ALA A 236 7.69 -7.45 -4.99
C ALA A 236 9.09 -7.14 -5.53
N ASP A 237 9.20 -6.22 -6.50
CA ASP A 237 10.49 -5.78 -7.04
C ASP A 237 11.37 -5.10 -5.98
N SER A 238 10.76 -4.29 -5.12
CA SER A 238 11.47 -3.63 -4.02
C SER A 238 11.97 -4.64 -3.00
N MET A 239 11.17 -5.67 -2.69
CA MET A 239 11.59 -6.77 -1.82
C MET A 239 12.71 -7.63 -2.45
N ASN A 240 12.68 -7.85 -3.78
CA ASN A 240 13.76 -8.52 -4.48
C ASN A 240 15.07 -7.71 -4.46
N ARG A 241 15.00 -6.37 -4.55
CA ARG A 241 16.18 -5.52 -4.36
C ARG A 241 16.72 -5.64 -2.94
N MET A 242 15.86 -5.50 -1.94
CA MET A 242 16.24 -5.66 -0.53
C MET A 242 16.87 -7.03 -0.25
N GLN A 243 16.32 -8.11 -0.80
CA GLN A 243 16.85 -9.45 -0.65
C GLN A 243 18.27 -9.57 -1.24
N ARG A 244 18.53 -8.96 -2.41
CA ARG A 244 19.87 -8.96 -3.01
C ARG A 244 20.88 -8.22 -2.16
N GLU A 245 20.52 -7.06 -1.61
CA GLU A 245 21.41 -6.28 -0.73
C GLU A 245 21.70 -7.04 0.57
N LEU A 246 20.68 -7.62 1.20
CA LEU A 246 20.86 -8.42 2.41
C LEU A 246 21.69 -9.68 2.16
N LYS A 247 21.50 -10.35 1.01
CA LYS A 247 22.31 -11.51 0.62
C LYS A 247 23.78 -11.11 0.45
N ARG A 248 24.02 -9.98 -0.24
CA ARG A 248 25.37 -9.46 -0.44
C ARG A 248 26.05 -9.14 0.90
N ALA A 249 25.34 -8.45 1.80
CA ALA A 249 25.86 -8.16 3.12
C ALA A 249 26.18 -9.43 3.93
N ASP A 250 25.31 -10.47 3.86
CA ASP A 250 25.54 -11.76 4.53
C ASP A 250 26.77 -12.51 3.94
N GLU A 251 26.98 -12.45 2.63
CA GLU A 251 28.14 -13.01 1.96
C GLU A 251 29.42 -12.26 2.33
N GLU A 252 29.38 -10.93 2.35
CA GLU A 252 30.49 -10.08 2.78
C GLU A 252 30.86 -10.35 4.25
N GLU A 253 29.87 -10.46 5.16
CA GLU A 253 30.08 -10.80 6.57
C GLU A 253 30.76 -12.19 6.72
N LYS A 254 30.30 -13.19 5.97
CA LYS A 254 30.91 -14.53 6.00
C LYS A 254 32.34 -14.52 5.51
N MET A 255 32.63 -13.85 4.40
CA MET A 255 33.99 -13.71 3.89
C MET A 255 34.88 -12.97 4.89
N PHE A 256 34.37 -11.94 5.54
CA PHE A 256 35.03 -11.19 6.60
C PHE A 256 35.44 -12.11 7.76
N LEU A 257 34.49 -12.87 8.33
CA LEU A 257 34.77 -13.80 9.44
C LEU A 257 35.74 -14.90 9.05
N GLN A 258 35.64 -15.41 7.82
CA GLN A 258 36.57 -16.46 7.32
C GLN A 258 38.00 -15.91 7.17
N SER A 259 38.15 -14.70 6.61
CA SER A 259 39.45 -14.05 6.47
C SER A 259 40.11 -13.78 7.83
N ILE A 260 39.34 -13.23 8.79
CA ILE A 260 39.83 -13.02 10.16
C ILE A 260 40.30 -14.31 10.78
N SER A 261 39.50 -15.37 10.68
CA SER A 261 39.83 -16.67 11.30
C SER A 261 41.15 -17.22 10.75
N HIS A 262 41.34 -17.13 9.44
CA HIS A 262 42.60 -17.56 8.80
C HIS A 262 43.80 -16.72 9.27
N ASP A 263 43.62 -15.40 9.30
CA ASP A 263 44.68 -14.44 9.59
C ASP A 263 45.11 -14.40 11.07
N LEU A 264 44.21 -14.78 11.98
CA LEU A 264 44.53 -14.95 13.39
C LEU A 264 45.15 -16.33 13.67
N LYS A 265 44.75 -17.37 12.93
CA LYS A 265 45.25 -18.74 13.11
C LYS A 265 46.75 -18.83 12.81
N THR A 266 47.24 -18.16 11.75
CA THR A 266 48.65 -18.24 11.32
C THR A 266 49.63 -17.79 12.41
N PRO A 267 49.55 -16.57 13.00
CA PRO A 267 50.46 -16.15 14.06
C PRO A 267 50.36 -17.02 15.30
N VAL A 268 49.15 -17.49 15.66
CA VAL A 268 48.96 -18.40 16.79
C VAL A 268 49.70 -19.71 16.57
N MET A 269 49.64 -20.28 15.36
CA MET A 269 50.35 -21.50 15.02
C MET A 269 51.88 -21.31 15.07
N VAL A 270 52.40 -20.15 14.62
CA VAL A 270 53.83 -19.84 14.71
C VAL A 270 54.27 -19.74 16.17
N ILE A 271 53.52 -19.00 17.00
CA ILE A 271 53.76 -18.87 18.43
C ILE A 271 53.78 -20.26 19.10
N MET A 272 52.78 -21.09 18.83
CA MET A 272 52.70 -22.44 19.39
C MET A 272 53.86 -23.32 18.97
N SER A 273 54.21 -23.34 17.67
CA SER A 273 55.29 -24.15 17.14
C SER A 273 56.64 -23.78 17.75
N HIS A 274 56.94 -22.46 17.89
CA HIS A 274 58.21 -22.04 18.52
C HIS A 274 58.22 -22.27 20.04
N ALA A 275 57.04 -22.16 20.70
CA ALA A 275 56.92 -22.50 22.12
C ALA A 275 57.10 -23.99 22.37
N GLU A 276 56.51 -24.87 21.54
CA GLU A 276 56.73 -26.33 21.60
C GLU A 276 58.22 -26.69 21.36
N ALA A 277 58.86 -26.05 20.36
CA ALA A 277 60.30 -26.24 20.10
C ALA A 277 61.16 -25.89 21.32
N ILE A 278 60.83 -24.85 22.08
CA ILE A 278 61.53 -24.51 23.33
C ILE A 278 61.25 -25.56 24.40
N ILE A 279 60.02 -26.05 24.57
CA ILE A 279 59.64 -27.04 25.58
C ILE A 279 60.32 -28.37 25.31
N ASP A 280 60.37 -28.81 24.06
CA ASP A 280 60.96 -30.09 23.65
C ASP A 280 62.49 -30.03 23.54
N GLY A 281 63.09 -28.85 23.64
CA GLY A 281 64.54 -28.66 23.46
C GLY A 281 65.02 -28.93 22.04
N ILE A 282 64.10 -28.94 21.05
CA ILE A 282 64.36 -29.22 19.64
C ILE A 282 64.22 -27.94 18.85
N PHE A 283 65.23 -27.17 18.69
CA PHE A 283 65.20 -25.93 17.94
C PHE A 283 66.37 -25.82 16.95
N VAL A 284 66.09 -25.22 15.80
CA VAL A 284 67.06 -25.00 14.71
C VAL A 284 68.06 -23.88 15.07
N LYS A 285 67.60 -22.93 15.92
CA LYS A 285 68.35 -21.78 16.40
C LYS A 285 68.37 -21.76 17.93
N SER A 286 68.83 -20.68 18.57
CA SER A 286 68.83 -20.59 20.02
C SER A 286 67.46 -20.47 20.65
N SER A 287 67.33 -20.75 21.94
CA SER A 287 66.08 -20.55 22.72
C SER A 287 65.70 -19.09 22.75
N GLU A 288 66.70 -18.19 22.79
CA GLU A 288 66.47 -16.73 22.74
C GLU A 288 65.89 -16.29 21.40
N GLU A 289 66.38 -16.79 20.27
CA GLU A 289 65.81 -16.49 18.93
C GLU A 289 64.38 -16.99 18.80
N ASN A 290 64.01 -18.17 19.30
CA ASN A 290 62.67 -18.66 19.33
C ASN A 290 61.75 -17.77 20.19
N ALA A 291 62.23 -17.32 21.36
CA ALA A 291 61.51 -16.41 22.24
C ALA A 291 61.25 -15.01 21.56
N GLU A 292 62.25 -14.53 20.78
CA GLU A 292 62.11 -13.30 20.00
C GLU A 292 61.03 -13.44 18.93
N ILE A 293 61.02 -14.55 18.19
CA ILE A 293 59.99 -14.81 17.18
C ILE A 293 58.60 -14.86 17.82
N ILE A 294 58.45 -15.53 18.97
CA ILE A 294 57.18 -15.56 19.73
C ILE A 294 56.73 -14.12 20.10
N ARG A 295 57.66 -13.33 20.66
CA ARG A 295 57.40 -11.95 21.05
C ARG A 295 56.93 -11.11 19.86
N ASP A 296 57.65 -11.18 18.76
CA ASP A 296 57.37 -10.39 17.56
C ASP A 296 56.03 -10.78 16.92
N GLU A 297 55.73 -12.09 16.89
CA GLU A 297 54.48 -12.56 16.38
C GLU A 297 53.29 -12.22 17.30
N ALA A 298 53.50 -12.22 18.62
CA ALA A 298 52.51 -11.75 19.59
C ALA A 298 52.20 -10.24 19.45
N ILE A 299 53.22 -9.41 19.19
CA ILE A 299 53.07 -7.99 18.91
C ILE A 299 52.28 -7.80 17.59
N ARG A 300 52.62 -8.56 16.54
CA ARG A 300 51.86 -8.54 15.27
C ARG A 300 50.41 -8.93 15.48
N LEU A 301 50.12 -9.96 16.25
CA LEU A 301 48.79 -10.41 16.59
C LEU A 301 48.00 -9.34 17.36
N LYS A 302 48.62 -8.72 18.37
CA LYS A 302 48.05 -7.59 19.11
C LYS A 302 47.64 -6.46 18.18
N ASN A 303 48.53 -6.04 17.28
CA ASN A 303 48.24 -4.94 16.35
C ASN A 303 47.08 -5.31 15.38
N LYS A 304 47.06 -6.56 14.92
CA LYS A 304 45.96 -7.09 14.11
C LYS A 304 44.61 -6.99 14.83
N ILE A 305 44.53 -7.44 16.07
CA ILE A 305 43.29 -7.36 16.88
C ILE A 305 42.90 -5.91 17.11
N THR A 306 43.85 -5.02 17.37
CA THR A 306 43.55 -3.58 17.56
C THR A 306 42.97 -2.95 16.30
N HIS A 307 43.51 -3.23 15.12
CA HIS A 307 42.97 -2.73 13.86
C HIS A 307 41.56 -3.28 13.57
N LEU A 308 41.31 -4.58 13.88
CA LEU A 308 39.97 -5.18 13.75
C LEU A 308 38.96 -4.51 14.66
N LEU A 309 39.27 -4.29 15.92
CA LEU A 309 38.41 -3.61 16.88
C LEU A 309 38.14 -2.15 16.44
N TYR A 310 39.20 -1.47 15.95
CA TYR A 310 39.08 -0.12 15.45
C TYR A 310 38.13 -0.06 14.24
N LEU A 311 38.27 -0.96 13.27
CA LEU A 311 37.39 -1.01 12.11
C LEU A 311 35.91 -1.26 12.50
N ASN A 312 35.70 -2.17 13.47
CA ASN A 312 34.34 -2.52 13.92
C ASN A 312 33.65 -1.38 14.70
N THR A 313 34.43 -0.56 15.39
CA THR A 313 33.93 0.55 16.18
C THR A 313 33.92 1.87 15.40
N LEU A 314 34.57 1.90 14.23
CA LEU A 314 34.83 3.13 13.49
C LEU A 314 33.54 3.87 13.10
N ASP A 315 32.50 3.18 12.65
CA ASP A 315 31.21 3.80 12.31
C ASP A 315 30.60 4.48 13.53
N TYR A 316 30.55 3.77 14.68
CA TYR A 316 30.03 4.34 15.91
C TYR A 316 30.84 5.54 16.40
N VAL A 317 32.17 5.47 16.27
CA VAL A 317 33.10 6.51 16.70
C VAL A 317 33.03 7.72 15.77
N LEU A 318 32.87 7.53 14.48
CA LEU A 318 32.68 8.61 13.50
C LEU A 318 31.35 9.33 13.72
N ASP A 319 30.23 8.61 13.93
CA ASP A 319 28.92 9.19 14.14
C ASP A 319 28.77 9.95 15.47
N ASN A 320 29.49 9.51 16.52
CA ASN A 320 29.33 10.07 17.86
C ASN A 320 30.42 11.08 18.28
N ASN A 321 31.56 11.17 17.55
CA ASN A 321 32.64 12.14 17.84
C ASN A 321 32.69 13.25 16.77
N ASN A 322 31.75 14.17 16.85
CA ASN A 322 31.64 15.34 15.97
C ASN A 322 32.56 16.51 16.43
N GLU A 323 33.76 16.24 16.92
CA GLU A 323 34.76 17.29 17.09
C GLU A 323 35.24 17.74 15.72
N ASN A 324 34.73 18.88 15.29
CA ASN A 324 35.12 19.52 14.03
C ASN A 324 36.02 20.71 14.34
N ILE A 325 37.31 20.39 14.54
CA ILE A 325 38.32 21.43 14.79
C ILE A 325 39.03 21.79 13.48
N ASN A 326 39.56 23.00 13.42
CA ASN A 326 40.41 23.42 12.29
C ASN A 326 41.80 22.80 12.47
N ILE A 327 42.21 21.98 11.50
CA ILE A 327 43.44 21.20 11.52
C ILE A 327 44.41 21.76 10.48
N ASN A 328 45.60 22.12 10.89
CA ASN A 328 46.70 22.44 9.98
C ASN A 328 47.30 21.13 9.44
N LEU A 329 46.98 20.80 8.16
CA LEU A 329 47.44 19.59 7.51
C LEU A 329 48.96 19.57 7.27
N HIS A 330 49.58 20.73 7.07
CA HIS A 330 51.03 20.86 6.90
C HIS A 330 51.76 20.37 8.15
N ASP A 331 51.39 20.86 9.35
CA ASP A 331 52.03 20.47 10.59
C ASP A 331 51.76 19.03 10.93
N LEU A 332 50.56 18.52 10.65
CA LEU A 332 50.16 17.14 10.84
C LEU A 332 51.02 16.21 9.95
N LEU A 333 51.14 16.50 8.65
CA LEU A 333 51.94 15.72 7.71
C LEU A 333 53.44 15.67 8.15
N LEU A 334 54.03 16.82 8.48
CA LEU A 334 55.40 16.90 8.93
C LEU A 334 55.61 16.09 10.22
N HIS A 335 54.68 16.14 11.16
CA HIS A 335 54.76 15.35 12.39
C HIS A 335 54.77 13.83 12.10
N ILE A 336 53.94 13.37 11.21
CA ILE A 336 53.85 11.96 10.81
C ILE A 336 55.14 11.55 10.05
N ILE A 337 55.57 12.33 9.09
CA ILE A 337 56.73 12.06 8.24
C ILE A 337 58.01 11.98 9.10
N ASN A 338 58.26 12.96 9.97
CA ASN A 338 59.43 12.98 10.86
C ASN A 338 59.51 11.73 11.75
N ARG A 339 58.36 11.20 12.20
CA ARG A 339 58.30 9.96 12.95
C ARG A 339 58.64 8.71 12.09
N LEU A 340 58.14 8.65 10.86
CA LEU A 340 58.33 7.53 9.93
C LEU A 340 59.78 7.51 9.36
N GLU A 341 60.39 8.68 9.12
CA GLU A 341 61.78 8.79 8.68
C GLU A 341 62.77 8.16 9.68
N MET A 342 62.49 8.28 10.97
CA MET A 342 63.31 7.63 12.02
C MET A 342 63.23 6.09 11.98
N VAL A 343 62.13 5.52 11.40
CA VAL A 343 61.95 4.05 11.34
C VAL A 343 62.79 3.41 10.24
N ASN A 344 62.96 4.11 9.09
CA ASN A 344 63.77 3.62 7.98
C ASN A 344 64.57 4.76 7.32
N SER A 345 65.78 4.95 7.79
CA SER A 345 66.69 6.00 7.33
C SER A 345 67.30 5.77 5.91
N LYS A 346 66.95 4.68 5.23
CA LYS A 346 67.43 4.37 3.87
C LYS A 346 66.56 4.97 2.76
N ILE A 347 65.33 5.35 3.10
CA ILE A 347 64.40 5.92 2.16
C ILE A 347 64.56 7.44 2.11
N GLU A 348 64.71 7.98 0.89
CA GLU A 348 64.76 9.41 0.66
C GLU A 348 63.36 9.99 0.61
N TRP A 349 63.12 11.11 1.32
CA TRP A 349 61.88 11.79 1.39
C TRP A 349 61.94 13.14 0.64
N ASP A 350 61.13 13.30 -0.41
CA ASP A 350 60.96 14.56 -1.16
C ASP A 350 59.64 15.20 -0.79
N LEU A 351 59.66 16.43 -0.24
CA LEU A 351 58.49 17.11 0.33
C LEU A 351 58.18 18.42 -0.33
N ASP A 352 56.97 18.56 -0.85
CA ASP A 352 56.43 19.82 -1.43
C ASP A 352 55.02 20.07 -0.84
N ILE A 353 55.00 20.63 0.38
CA ILE A 353 53.81 20.68 1.23
C ILE A 353 53.40 22.14 1.52
N ASP A 354 52.28 22.57 0.95
CA ASP A 354 51.69 23.92 1.18
C ASP A 354 50.99 24.00 2.56
N GLN A 355 50.81 25.23 3.04
CA GLN A 355 50.02 25.50 4.23
C GLN A 355 48.52 25.41 3.92
N VAL A 356 47.87 24.32 4.30
CA VAL A 356 46.44 24.11 4.05
C VAL A 356 45.78 23.58 5.33
N ASN A 357 44.58 24.10 5.63
CA ASN A 357 43.78 23.65 6.76
C ASN A 357 42.53 22.89 6.29
N THR A 358 42.09 21.94 7.09
CA THR A 358 40.82 21.24 6.91
C THR A 358 40.05 21.22 8.24
N SER A 359 38.76 20.88 8.18
CA SER A 359 37.92 20.70 9.37
C SER A 359 37.67 19.22 9.65
N GLY A 360 37.87 18.79 10.88
CA GLY A 360 37.62 17.40 11.24
C GLY A 360 38.14 17.03 12.64
N ASN A 361 38.16 15.74 12.95
CA ASN A 361 38.85 15.22 14.14
C ASN A 361 40.29 14.86 13.78
N MET A 362 41.25 15.46 14.51
CA MET A 362 42.67 15.37 14.26
C MET A 362 43.17 13.91 14.30
N ASP A 363 42.73 13.14 15.30
CA ASP A 363 43.19 11.75 15.48
C ASP A 363 42.72 10.86 14.30
N LYS A 364 41.53 11.10 13.77
CA LYS A 364 41.01 10.32 12.66
C LYS A 364 41.70 10.65 11.34
N ILE A 365 41.88 11.94 11.04
CA ILE A 365 42.61 12.36 9.86
C ILE A 365 44.07 11.89 9.93
N GLN A 366 44.69 11.97 11.11
CA GLN A 366 46.02 11.43 11.33
C GLN A 366 46.09 9.93 10.99
N VAL A 367 45.19 9.11 11.55
CA VAL A 367 45.15 7.64 11.29
C VAL A 367 44.99 7.37 9.79
N SER A 368 44.14 8.13 9.09
CA SER A 368 43.93 7.92 7.66
C SER A 368 45.17 8.20 6.82
N ILE A 369 45.94 9.22 7.17
CA ILE A 369 47.18 9.59 6.48
C ILE A 369 48.32 8.67 6.85
N GLU A 370 48.49 8.33 8.16
CA GLU A 370 49.51 7.39 8.64
C GLU A 370 49.43 6.03 7.97
N ASN A 371 48.22 5.46 7.84
CA ASN A 371 48.04 4.18 7.17
C ASN A 371 48.52 4.18 5.71
N ILE A 372 48.38 5.30 5.01
CA ILE A 372 48.80 5.44 3.61
C ILE A 372 50.30 5.66 3.52
N LEU A 373 50.88 6.49 4.41
CA LEU A 373 52.34 6.71 4.50
C LEU A 373 53.07 5.46 4.94
N ASP A 374 52.57 4.70 5.94
CA ASP A 374 53.10 3.41 6.37
C ASP A 374 53.09 2.39 5.22
N ASN A 375 52.02 2.39 4.43
CA ASN A 375 51.94 1.57 3.23
C ASN A 375 52.99 2.01 2.19
N GLY A 376 53.12 3.31 1.94
CA GLY A 376 54.18 3.86 1.07
C GLY A 376 55.56 3.45 1.53
N LEU A 377 55.87 3.60 2.81
CA LEU A 377 57.17 3.23 3.39
C LEU A 377 57.48 1.72 3.29
N ARG A 378 56.47 0.88 3.38
CA ARG A 378 56.61 -0.57 3.25
C ARG A 378 57.01 -1.01 1.85
N TYR A 379 56.41 -0.38 0.83
CA TYR A 379 56.62 -0.79 -0.56
C TYR A 379 57.67 0.04 -1.29
N ALA A 380 58.10 1.18 -0.73
CA ALA A 380 59.18 1.98 -1.29
C ALA A 380 60.48 1.21 -1.36
N LYS A 381 61.26 1.43 -2.40
CA LYS A 381 62.59 0.89 -2.62
C LYS A 381 63.66 1.90 -2.21
N GLU A 382 63.58 3.13 -2.68
CA GLU A 382 64.55 4.18 -2.45
C GLU A 382 63.90 5.53 -2.12
N GLU A 383 62.68 5.84 -2.67
CA GLU A 383 62.12 7.18 -2.62
C GLU A 383 60.63 7.19 -2.25
N ILE A 384 60.27 8.16 -1.39
CA ILE A 384 58.87 8.57 -1.15
C ILE A 384 58.74 10.07 -1.41
N ARG A 385 57.75 10.44 -2.24
CA ARG A 385 57.44 11.83 -2.49
C ARG A 385 56.09 12.19 -1.91
N VAL A 386 56.02 13.30 -1.16
CA VAL A 386 54.76 13.78 -0.58
C VAL A 386 54.55 15.22 -1.00
N SER A 387 53.48 15.45 -1.73
CA SER A 387 53.06 16.81 -2.09
C SER A 387 51.68 17.10 -1.55
N MET A 388 51.46 18.35 -1.13
CA MET A 388 50.13 18.84 -0.75
C MET A 388 49.90 20.21 -1.36
N LYS A 389 48.82 20.34 -2.10
CA LYS A 389 48.42 21.58 -2.76
C LYS A 389 46.96 21.92 -2.44
N LYS A 390 46.67 23.21 -2.42
CA LYS A 390 45.27 23.66 -2.39
C LYS A 390 44.76 23.72 -3.84
N GLU A 391 43.73 22.92 -4.13
CA GLU A 391 43.02 22.92 -5.40
C GLU A 391 41.54 23.20 -5.14
N ASP A 392 41.05 24.35 -5.63
CA ASP A 392 39.67 24.81 -5.42
C ASP A 392 39.25 24.76 -3.95
N SER A 393 38.31 23.85 -3.61
CA SER A 393 37.76 23.62 -2.27
C SER A 393 38.37 22.42 -1.57
N PHE A 394 39.52 21.91 -2.04
CA PHE A 394 40.13 20.71 -1.52
C PHE A 394 41.62 20.90 -1.20
N ALA A 395 42.05 20.29 -0.10
CA ALA A 395 43.44 19.98 0.09
C ALA A 395 43.75 18.67 -0.63
N VAL A 396 44.59 18.69 -1.63
CA VAL A 396 44.99 17.51 -2.41
C VAL A 396 46.38 17.07 -1.94
N ILE A 397 46.44 15.87 -1.34
CA ILE A 397 47.68 15.25 -0.86
C ILE A 397 48.01 14.11 -1.80
N GLU A 398 49.17 14.13 -2.41
CA GLU A 398 49.72 13.02 -3.21
C GLU A 398 50.91 12.40 -2.45
N ILE A 399 50.81 11.07 -2.21
CA ILE A 399 51.85 10.28 -1.60
C ILE A 399 52.31 9.25 -2.64
N TYR A 400 53.48 9.46 -3.16
CA TYR A 400 54.13 8.61 -4.17
C TYR A 400 55.19 7.74 -3.51
N ASN A 401 55.31 6.49 -3.94
CA ASN A 401 56.45 5.59 -3.65
C ASN A 401 56.92 4.90 -4.93
N ASP A 402 58.21 4.64 -5.02
CA ASP A 402 58.88 4.00 -6.15
C ASP A 402 58.83 2.46 -6.19
N GLY A 403 57.91 1.89 -5.41
CA GLY A 403 57.63 0.46 -5.36
C GLY A 403 57.08 -0.14 -6.63
N ASP A 404 56.74 -1.41 -6.61
CA ASP A 404 56.14 -2.09 -7.75
C ASP A 404 54.75 -1.57 -8.03
N ASN A 405 54.36 -1.51 -9.31
CA ASN A 405 53.01 -1.08 -9.74
C ASN A 405 51.97 -2.11 -9.28
N ILE A 406 50.82 -1.59 -8.89
CA ILE A 406 49.63 -2.42 -8.56
C ILE A 406 49.07 -3.02 -9.85
N PRO A 407 48.81 -4.35 -9.91
CA PRO A 407 48.15 -4.94 -11.08
C PRO A 407 46.83 -4.22 -11.40
N LYS A 408 46.57 -3.96 -12.68
CA LYS A 408 45.40 -3.17 -13.12
C LYS A 408 44.10 -3.75 -12.64
N GLU A 409 44.00 -5.07 -12.53
CA GLU A 409 42.82 -5.78 -12.06
C GLU A 409 42.56 -5.61 -10.55
N HIS A 410 43.57 -5.12 -9.82
CA HIS A 410 43.51 -5.00 -8.37
C HIS A 410 43.39 -3.56 -7.86
N ILE A 411 43.67 -2.56 -8.70
CA ILE A 411 43.78 -1.17 -8.29
C ILE A 411 42.48 -0.60 -7.68
N ASP A 412 41.33 -1.06 -8.16
CA ASP A 412 40.02 -0.66 -7.65
C ASP A 412 39.65 -1.38 -6.34
N HIS A 413 40.35 -2.47 -6.02
CA HIS A 413 40.04 -3.32 -4.89
C HIS A 413 41.00 -3.16 -3.69
N ILE A 414 42.07 -2.37 -3.83
CA ILE A 414 43.06 -2.20 -2.75
C ILE A 414 42.52 -1.53 -1.50
N PHE A 415 41.37 -0.85 -1.63
CA PHE A 415 40.62 -0.22 -0.54
C PHE A 415 39.54 -1.11 0.06
N ASP A 416 39.29 -2.30 -0.53
CA ASP A 416 38.36 -3.28 0.02
C ASP A 416 38.90 -3.90 1.30
N ASN A 417 38.01 -4.23 2.22
CA ASN A 417 38.41 -4.87 3.48
C ASN A 417 39.16 -6.19 3.21
N PHE A 418 40.31 -6.39 3.85
CA PHE A 418 41.16 -7.61 3.75
C PHE A 418 41.79 -7.84 2.37
N TYR A 419 41.75 -6.86 1.48
CA TYR A 419 42.55 -6.94 0.27
C TYR A 419 44.03 -6.91 0.63
N LYS A 420 44.77 -7.91 0.20
CA LYS A 420 46.21 -8.00 0.41
C LYS A 420 46.88 -8.70 -0.76
N ASP A 421 48.08 -8.24 -1.09
CA ASP A 421 49.00 -8.93 -1.96
C ASP A 421 49.73 -10.04 -1.18
N LYS A 422 50.48 -10.92 -1.87
CA LYS A 422 51.22 -12.08 -1.30
C LYS A 422 52.16 -11.67 -0.19
N THR A 423 52.60 -10.43 -0.11
CA THR A 423 53.56 -9.88 0.86
C THR A 423 52.92 -8.93 1.89
N GLY A 424 51.64 -8.61 1.76
CA GLY A 424 50.97 -7.58 2.55
C GLY A 424 50.52 -8.02 3.93
N ASN A 425 50.58 -7.09 4.91
CA ASN A 425 49.91 -7.23 6.18
C ASN A 425 48.40 -7.16 5.96
N PHE A 426 47.62 -7.38 6.92
CA PHE A 426 46.20 -7.51 7.19
C PHE A 426 45.16 -6.89 6.19
N GLY A 427 45.56 -6.02 5.24
CA GLY A 427 44.63 -5.39 4.26
C GLY A 427 43.57 -4.48 4.86
N LEU A 428 43.75 -3.97 6.09
CA LEU A 428 42.76 -3.11 6.75
C LEU A 428 43.11 -1.62 6.73
N GLY A 429 44.42 -1.29 6.64
CA GLY A 429 44.88 0.11 6.75
C GLY A 429 44.29 1.00 5.67
N LEU A 430 44.33 0.61 4.40
CA LEU A 430 43.76 1.37 3.29
C LEU A 430 42.24 1.43 3.36
N ALA A 431 41.58 0.37 3.81
CA ALA A 431 40.14 0.35 4.02
C ALA A 431 39.70 1.32 5.15
N ILE A 432 40.44 1.35 6.25
CA ILE A 432 40.22 2.33 7.33
C ILE A 432 40.43 3.75 6.82
N SER A 433 41.52 4.00 6.06
CA SER A 433 41.78 5.32 5.47
C SER A 433 40.65 5.77 4.59
N LYS A 434 40.18 4.92 3.66
CA LYS A 434 39.07 5.22 2.79
C LYS A 434 37.82 5.55 3.57
N LYS A 435 37.46 4.76 4.56
CA LYS A 435 36.26 4.96 5.39
C LYS A 435 36.28 6.30 6.14
N ILE A 436 37.44 6.69 6.69
CA ILE A 436 37.61 8.00 7.33
C ILE A 436 37.50 9.13 6.32
N ILE A 437 38.19 9.02 5.18
CA ILE A 437 38.20 10.04 4.12
C ILE A 437 36.77 10.24 3.57
N ASP A 438 36.05 9.16 3.28
CA ASP A 438 34.67 9.17 2.79
C ASP A 438 33.73 9.84 3.82
N PHE A 439 33.92 9.58 5.13
CA PHE A 439 33.14 10.23 6.20
C PHE A 439 33.30 11.75 6.19
N TYR A 440 34.53 12.25 6.00
CA TYR A 440 34.79 13.67 5.85
C TYR A 440 34.50 14.21 4.45
N LYS A 441 33.75 13.46 3.61
CA LYS A 441 33.38 13.84 2.23
C LYS A 441 34.58 14.10 1.34
N GLY A 442 35.70 13.46 1.63
CA GLY A 442 36.89 13.45 0.83
C GLY A 442 36.87 12.35 -0.25
N GLU A 443 37.93 12.24 -0.99
CA GLU A 443 38.13 11.22 -2.01
C GLU A 443 39.54 10.62 -1.87
N ILE A 444 39.70 9.31 -2.07
CA ILE A 444 41.00 8.65 -2.17
C ILE A 444 41.04 7.77 -3.41
N LYS A 445 42.16 7.82 -4.13
CA LYS A 445 42.43 6.93 -5.27
C LYS A 445 43.91 6.56 -5.34
N ALA A 446 44.19 5.41 -5.92
CA ALA A 446 45.55 5.00 -6.27
C ALA A 446 45.75 5.07 -7.78
N VAL A 447 46.93 5.49 -8.20
CA VAL A 447 47.31 5.65 -9.62
C VAL A 447 48.70 5.08 -9.82
N ASN A 448 48.84 4.10 -10.70
CA ASN A 448 50.18 3.64 -11.14
C ASN A 448 50.85 4.74 -11.94
N ARG A 449 52.14 5.00 -11.62
CA ARG A 449 53.02 5.88 -12.38
C ARG A 449 53.93 5.07 -13.34
N GLU A 450 54.76 5.68 -14.09
CA GLU A 450 55.74 4.98 -14.94
C GLU A 450 56.60 4.02 -14.10
N LYS A 451 57.01 4.48 -12.93
CA LYS A 451 57.57 3.68 -11.85
C LYS A 451 56.82 4.02 -10.56
N GLY A 452 56.41 2.99 -9.83
CA GLY A 452 55.77 3.20 -8.54
C GLY A 452 54.28 3.55 -8.57
N VAL A 453 53.76 3.93 -7.42
CA VAL A 453 52.32 4.18 -7.17
C VAL A 453 52.14 5.50 -6.44
N SER A 454 51.14 6.29 -6.87
CA SER A 454 50.68 7.47 -6.14
C SER A 454 49.29 7.20 -5.50
N PHE A 455 49.20 7.51 -4.21
CA PHE A 455 47.92 7.65 -3.52
C PHE A 455 47.53 9.13 -3.47
N ILE A 456 46.37 9.44 -4.00
CA ILE A 456 45.87 10.83 -4.08
C ILE A 456 44.66 10.93 -3.16
N ILE A 457 44.78 11.81 -2.15
CA ILE A 457 43.75 12.08 -1.16
C ILE A 457 43.23 13.49 -1.36
N LYS A 458 41.93 13.69 -1.26
CA LYS A 458 41.29 15.01 -1.27
C LYS A 458 40.48 15.20 0.00
N TYR A 459 40.80 16.20 0.78
CA TYR A 459 40.01 16.64 1.93
C TYR A 459 39.34 17.98 1.62
N PRO A 460 38.03 18.15 1.93
CA PRO A 460 37.39 19.48 1.84
C PRO A 460 38.06 20.47 2.78
N ILE A 461 38.13 21.74 2.38
CA ILE A 461 38.71 22.86 3.13
C ILE A 461 37.70 23.96 3.42
#